data_db257899fc410265e0df6010da0da37e
#
_entry.id   db257899fc410265e0df6010da0da37e
#
_cell.length_a   1.000
_cell.length_b   1.000
_cell.length_c   1.000
_cell.angle_alpha   90.00
_cell.angle_beta   90.00
_cell.angle_gamma   90.00
#
_symmetry.space_group_name_H-M   'P 1'
#
loop_
_entity.id
_entity.type
_entity.pdbx_description
1 polymer ?
#
loop_
_entity_poly.entity_id
_entity_poly.type
_entity_poly.pdbx_seq_one_letter_code
_entity_poly.pdbx_strand_id
1 'polypeptide(L)'
;MQSERFCAGIYSERKFLVEELSQINGVVSLKTVSGGLGFEFHQLRWLHLSNSLVAFSYARPLGKIDLGIRMVYQNQKIPGYENAKAIGAEFGAVLRFTEKVRAGIQFCIPGSKSSTHKYGAGIGYEISENVFVGAAISKLDSDRSSTNIGLIYRPAKQFNLKTGLITESRQPYFSAGWKLKDLAVEIATNYHTQLGMSPGIFITYQSPKK
;
A
#
# COMPACT_ATOMS: atom_id res chain seq x y z
N MET A 1 -20.07 1.67 1.79
CA MET A 1 -18.95 2.02 2.69
C MET A 1 -19.05 3.47 3.06
N GLN A 2 -19.32 3.77 4.32
CA GLN A 2 -19.34 5.16 4.80
C GLN A 2 -17.89 5.57 5.03
N SER A 3 -17.39 6.54 4.26
CA SER A 3 -16.01 6.98 4.37
C SER A 3 -15.86 7.93 5.55
N GLU A 4 -14.94 7.61 6.42
CA GLU A 4 -14.49 8.45 7.52
C GLU A 4 -13.87 9.73 6.99
N ARG A 5 -14.02 10.86 7.74
CA ARG A 5 -13.51 12.16 7.28
C ARG A 5 -11.98 12.25 7.33
N PHE A 6 -11.37 11.61 8.32
CA PHE A 6 -9.93 11.65 8.56
C PHE A 6 -9.43 10.26 8.95
N CYS A 7 -8.31 9.86 8.38
CA CYS A 7 -7.60 8.65 8.74
C CYS A 7 -6.11 8.93 8.78
N ALA A 8 -5.44 8.45 9.81
CA ALA A 8 -3.98 8.48 9.92
C ALA A 8 -3.47 7.09 10.29
N GLY A 9 -2.33 6.69 9.77
CA GLY A 9 -1.74 5.40 10.06
C GLY A 9 -0.22 5.44 10.04
N ILE A 10 0.38 4.56 10.82
CA ILE A 10 1.82 4.31 10.83
C ILE A 10 2.07 2.82 10.73
N TYR A 11 2.99 2.43 9.88
CA TYR A 11 3.48 1.07 9.72
C TYR A 11 4.97 1.02 9.98
N SER A 12 5.42 0.02 10.72
CA SER A 12 6.83 -0.28 10.92
C SER A 12 7.07 -1.77 10.68
N GLU A 13 8.12 -2.09 9.94
CA GLU A 13 8.53 -3.45 9.63
C GLU A 13 10.04 -3.58 9.82
N ARG A 14 10.46 -4.71 10.37
CA ARG A 14 11.86 -5.12 10.43
C ARG A 14 12.05 -6.32 9.50
N LYS A 15 12.71 -6.10 8.37
CA LYS A 15 12.90 -7.16 7.38
C LYS A 15 13.87 -8.22 7.90
N PHE A 16 13.44 -9.47 7.83
CA PHE A 16 14.24 -10.65 8.21
C PHE A 16 14.78 -10.59 9.64
N LEU A 17 14.12 -9.83 10.55
CA LEU A 17 14.54 -9.58 11.91
C LEU A 17 15.91 -8.85 12.03
N VAL A 18 16.42 -8.30 10.94
CA VAL A 18 17.68 -7.56 10.90
C VAL A 18 17.40 -6.08 11.24
N GLU A 19 18.14 -5.52 12.19
CA GLU A 19 17.89 -4.17 12.71
C GLU A 19 18.17 -3.08 11.65
N GLU A 20 19.20 -3.28 10.84
CA GLU A 20 19.62 -2.39 9.76
C GLU A 20 18.66 -2.41 8.56
N LEU A 21 17.75 -3.38 8.50
CA LEU A 21 16.77 -3.54 7.45
C LEU A 21 15.37 -3.15 7.95
N SER A 22 15.15 -1.87 8.18
CA SER A 22 13.89 -1.36 8.73
C SER A 22 13.14 -0.47 7.73
N GLN A 23 11.82 -0.54 7.82
CA GLN A 23 10.91 0.27 7.01
C GLN A 23 9.89 0.95 7.93
N ILE A 24 9.65 2.23 7.69
CA ILE A 24 8.62 3.01 8.37
C ILE A 24 7.79 3.71 7.31
N ASN A 25 6.47 3.61 7.41
CA ASN A 25 5.51 4.31 6.57
C ASN A 25 4.54 5.09 7.45
N GLY A 26 4.25 6.31 7.06
CA GLY A 26 3.18 7.12 7.63
C GLY A 26 2.20 7.53 6.55
N VAL A 27 0.92 7.51 6.83
CA VAL A 27 -0.14 7.91 5.91
C VAL A 27 -1.17 8.75 6.63
N VAL A 28 -1.61 9.81 5.95
CA VAL A 28 -2.74 10.64 6.41
C VAL A 28 -3.68 10.83 5.23
N SER A 29 -4.97 10.68 5.45
CA SER A 29 -5.98 10.94 4.44
C SER A 29 -7.12 11.78 5.00
N LEU A 30 -7.63 12.70 4.17
CA LEU A 30 -8.70 13.60 4.48
C LEU A 30 -9.75 13.55 3.37
N LYS A 31 -10.98 13.25 3.73
CA LYS A 31 -12.11 13.34 2.81
C LYS A 31 -12.57 14.78 2.69
N THR A 32 -12.68 15.27 1.46
CA THR A 32 -13.24 16.56 1.11
C THR A 32 -14.63 16.40 0.49
N VAL A 33 -15.32 17.51 0.23
CA VAL A 33 -16.65 17.50 -0.41
C VAL A 33 -16.61 16.90 -1.82
N SER A 34 -15.52 17.15 -2.56
CA SER A 34 -15.40 16.74 -3.97
C SER A 34 -14.48 15.53 -4.19
N GLY A 35 -13.84 15.00 -3.14
CA GLY A 35 -12.89 13.90 -3.29
C GLY A 35 -12.16 13.58 -2.00
N GLY A 36 -10.90 13.14 -2.11
CA GLY A 36 -10.02 12.85 -0.98
C GLY A 36 -8.60 13.33 -1.24
N LEU A 37 -7.97 13.87 -0.21
CA LEU A 37 -6.56 14.22 -0.18
C LEU A 37 -5.80 13.17 0.62
N GLY A 38 -4.57 12.87 0.21
CA GLY A 38 -3.67 11.96 0.93
C GLY A 38 -2.27 12.52 1.00
N PHE A 39 -1.62 12.24 2.10
CA PHE A 39 -0.20 12.46 2.31
C PHE A 39 0.43 11.17 2.78
N GLU A 40 1.60 10.84 2.25
CA GLU A 40 2.35 9.65 2.61
C GLU A 40 3.82 9.97 2.79
N PHE A 41 4.41 9.37 3.79
CA PHE A 41 5.83 9.34 4.04
C PHE A 41 6.29 7.89 4.14
N HIS A 42 7.37 7.55 3.44
CA HIS A 42 7.99 6.24 3.51
C HIS A 42 9.49 6.39 3.68
N GLN A 43 10.07 5.65 4.61
CA GLN A 43 11.50 5.53 4.80
C GLN A 43 11.90 4.07 4.86
N LEU A 44 12.80 3.69 3.98
CA LEU A 44 13.45 2.38 3.95
C LEU A 44 14.93 2.57 4.29
N ARG A 45 15.41 1.80 5.27
CA ARG A 45 16.84 1.65 5.57
C ARG A 45 17.27 0.25 5.17
N TRP A 46 18.36 0.17 4.44
CA TRP A 46 18.95 -1.10 4.03
C TRP A 46 20.47 -1.00 4.13
N LEU A 47 21.03 -1.45 5.28
CA LEU A 47 22.45 -1.29 5.59
C LEU A 47 22.87 0.19 5.48
N HIS A 48 23.64 0.51 4.46
CA HIS A 48 24.11 1.86 4.20
C HIS A 48 23.23 2.66 3.23
N LEU A 49 22.20 2.04 2.64
CA LEU A 49 21.26 2.72 1.75
C LEU A 49 20.07 3.25 2.54
N SER A 50 19.75 4.52 2.35
CA SER A 50 18.53 5.12 2.86
C SER A 50 17.70 5.65 1.70
N ASN A 51 16.45 5.20 1.60
CA ASN A 51 15.50 5.68 0.62
C ASN A 51 14.31 6.32 1.35
N SER A 52 14.07 7.59 1.09
CA SER A 52 12.95 8.35 1.66
C SER A 52 12.04 8.79 0.53
N LEU A 53 10.74 8.62 0.74
CA LEU A 53 9.71 9.01 -0.21
C LEU A 53 8.66 9.83 0.52
N VAL A 54 8.23 10.91 -0.12
CA VAL A 54 7.08 11.72 0.30
C VAL A 54 6.12 11.80 -0.87
N ALA A 55 4.84 11.62 -0.63
CA ALA A 55 3.84 11.69 -1.69
C ALA A 55 2.60 12.47 -1.25
N PHE A 56 2.02 13.19 -2.20
CA PHE A 56 0.72 13.83 -2.10
C PHE A 56 -0.21 13.22 -3.13
N SER A 57 -1.44 12.95 -2.73
CA SER A 57 -2.44 12.34 -3.60
C SER A 57 -3.76 13.08 -3.52
N TYR A 58 -4.47 13.09 -4.65
CA TYR A 58 -5.85 13.52 -4.75
C TYR A 58 -6.64 12.47 -5.52
N ALA A 59 -7.81 12.13 -5.02
CA ALA A 59 -8.73 11.20 -5.69
C ALA A 59 -10.14 11.77 -5.72
N ARG A 60 -10.84 11.56 -6.84
CA ARG A 60 -12.21 12.05 -7.05
C ARG A 60 -13.12 10.92 -7.55
N PRO A 61 -14.25 10.68 -6.89
CA PRO A 61 -15.27 9.79 -7.39
C PRO A 61 -16.07 10.45 -8.53
N LEU A 62 -16.22 9.73 -9.64
CA LEU A 62 -16.99 10.12 -10.83
C LEU A 62 -18.00 9.01 -11.13
N GLY A 63 -19.05 8.92 -10.33
CA GLY A 63 -20.05 7.85 -10.46
C GLY A 63 -19.48 6.47 -10.12
N LYS A 64 -19.37 5.60 -11.13
CA LYS A 64 -18.81 4.25 -10.98
C LYS A 64 -17.27 4.19 -11.07
N ILE A 65 -16.64 5.29 -11.44
CA ILE A 65 -15.18 5.37 -11.61
C ILE A 65 -14.61 6.31 -10.55
N ASP A 66 -13.55 5.91 -9.86
CA ASP A 66 -12.74 6.77 -9.03
C ASP A 66 -11.42 7.03 -9.76
N LEU A 67 -11.08 8.30 -9.95
CA LEU A 67 -9.80 8.70 -10.53
C LEU A 67 -8.88 9.27 -9.46
N GLY A 68 -7.61 8.96 -9.54
CA GLY A 68 -6.58 9.45 -8.62
C GLY A 68 -5.29 9.85 -9.31
N ILE A 69 -4.65 10.85 -8.74
CA ILE A 69 -3.30 11.28 -9.08
C ILE A 69 -2.47 11.34 -7.80
N ARG A 70 -1.20 10.97 -7.91
CA ARG A 70 -0.24 11.01 -6.82
C ARG A 70 1.08 11.57 -7.34
N MET A 71 1.61 12.60 -6.67
CA MET A 71 2.93 13.14 -6.90
C MET A 71 3.88 12.56 -5.86
N VAL A 72 5.03 12.09 -6.30
CA VAL A 72 6.01 11.38 -5.46
C VAL A 72 7.34 12.10 -5.55
N TYR A 73 7.91 12.49 -4.42
CA TYR A 73 9.29 12.91 -4.28
C TYR A 73 10.09 11.81 -3.61
N GLN A 74 11.15 11.36 -4.24
CA GLN A 74 12.05 10.32 -3.75
C GLN A 74 13.45 10.87 -3.58
N ASN A 75 14.11 10.49 -2.47
CA ASN A 75 15.49 10.83 -2.18
C ASN A 75 16.22 9.56 -1.71
N GLN A 76 17.18 9.11 -2.51
CA GLN A 76 18.01 7.96 -2.22
C GLN A 76 19.42 8.42 -1.85
N LYS A 77 19.90 7.93 -0.71
CA LYS A 77 21.23 8.21 -0.18
C LYS A 77 22.04 6.92 -0.11
N ILE A 78 23.22 6.94 -0.73
CA ILE A 78 24.22 5.87 -0.67
C ILE A 78 25.52 6.52 -0.22
N PRO A 79 26.16 6.09 0.89
CA PRO A 79 27.44 6.62 1.33
C PRO A 79 28.49 6.54 0.23
N GLY A 80 29.22 7.62 0.01
CA GLY A 80 30.25 7.70 -1.04
C GLY A 80 29.73 8.04 -2.43
N TYR A 81 28.40 8.23 -2.59
CA TYR A 81 27.78 8.66 -3.84
C TYR A 81 26.94 9.89 -3.65
N GLU A 82 26.69 10.63 -4.71
CA GLU A 82 25.76 11.76 -4.68
C GLU A 82 24.32 11.30 -4.42
N ASN A 83 23.56 12.12 -3.70
CA ASN A 83 22.15 11.81 -3.41
C ASN A 83 21.32 11.85 -4.69
N ALA A 84 20.67 10.75 -5.03
CA ALA A 84 19.74 10.71 -6.15
C ALA A 84 18.36 11.21 -5.69
N LYS A 85 17.87 12.27 -6.35
CA LYS A 85 16.55 12.87 -6.11
C LYS A 85 15.70 12.73 -7.36
N ALA A 86 14.42 12.41 -7.20
CA ALA A 86 13.50 12.26 -8.31
C ALA A 86 12.09 12.72 -7.92
N ILE A 87 11.37 13.31 -8.88
CA ILE A 87 9.94 13.64 -8.74
C ILE A 87 9.20 12.83 -9.80
N GLY A 88 8.29 11.99 -9.38
CA GLY A 88 7.45 11.17 -10.24
C GLY A 88 5.97 11.49 -10.08
N ALA A 89 5.16 10.95 -10.99
CA ALA A 89 3.70 11.03 -10.94
C ALA A 89 3.09 9.65 -11.13
N GLU A 90 2.01 9.39 -10.41
CA GLU A 90 1.23 8.16 -10.54
C GLU A 90 -0.22 8.51 -10.83
N PHE A 91 -0.84 7.75 -11.71
CA PHE A 91 -2.24 7.85 -12.09
C PHE A 91 -2.93 6.53 -11.77
N GLY A 92 -4.13 6.60 -11.25
CA GLY A 92 -4.92 5.43 -10.93
C GLY A 92 -6.38 5.63 -11.29
N ALA A 93 -7.02 4.54 -11.67
CA ALA A 93 -8.46 4.48 -11.84
C ALA A 93 -9.00 3.20 -11.21
N VAL A 94 -10.15 3.31 -10.53
CA VAL A 94 -10.89 2.17 -9.98
C VAL A 94 -12.30 2.20 -10.54
N LEU A 95 -12.70 1.12 -11.21
CA LEU A 95 -14.05 0.91 -11.73
C LEU A 95 -14.81 -0.03 -10.80
N ARG A 96 -15.99 0.40 -10.36
CA ARG A 96 -16.95 -0.41 -9.60
C ARG A 96 -17.97 -0.99 -10.57
N PHE A 97 -17.74 -2.25 -11.00
CA PHE A 97 -18.67 -2.96 -11.88
C PHE A 97 -20.00 -3.22 -11.17
N THR A 98 -19.90 -3.73 -9.96
CA THR A 98 -21.03 -3.99 -9.05
C THR A 98 -20.64 -3.56 -7.63
N GLU A 99 -21.56 -3.72 -6.68
CA GLU A 99 -21.24 -3.52 -5.26
C GLU A 99 -20.15 -4.49 -4.75
N LYS A 100 -20.04 -5.67 -5.39
CA LYS A 100 -19.13 -6.73 -5.00
C LYS A 100 -17.86 -6.79 -5.84
N VAL A 101 -17.85 -6.27 -7.08
CA VAL A 101 -16.72 -6.40 -8.02
C VAL A 101 -16.12 -5.04 -8.32
N ARG A 102 -14.81 -4.92 -8.12
CA ARG A 102 -14.02 -3.74 -8.46
C ARG A 102 -12.81 -4.14 -9.25
N ALA A 103 -12.44 -3.35 -10.24
CA ALA A 103 -11.16 -3.46 -10.93
C ALA A 103 -10.43 -2.12 -10.90
N GLY A 104 -9.12 -2.17 -10.93
CA GLY A 104 -8.29 -0.97 -10.91
C GLY A 104 -7.11 -1.10 -11.85
N ILE A 105 -6.65 0.05 -12.33
CA ILE A 105 -5.42 0.19 -13.09
C ILE A 105 -4.57 1.29 -12.47
N GLN A 106 -3.27 1.16 -12.61
CA GLN A 106 -2.29 2.12 -12.10
C GLN A 106 -1.16 2.28 -13.12
N PHE A 107 -0.71 3.51 -13.28
CA PHE A 107 0.42 3.86 -14.11
C PHE A 107 1.32 4.82 -13.35
N CYS A 108 2.62 4.52 -13.29
CA CYS A 108 3.64 5.33 -12.62
C CYS A 108 4.64 5.84 -13.64
N ILE A 109 4.82 7.15 -13.69
CA ILE A 109 5.84 7.84 -14.45
C ILE A 109 6.97 8.20 -13.48
N PRO A 110 8.14 7.59 -13.64
CA PRO A 110 9.27 7.88 -12.76
C PRO A 110 9.84 9.26 -13.04
N GLY A 111 10.35 9.91 -12.03
CA GLY A 111 10.94 11.25 -12.15
C GLY A 111 12.39 11.26 -12.60
N SER A 112 13.02 10.12 -12.82
CA SER A 112 14.41 9.98 -13.26
C SER A 112 14.49 9.17 -14.54
N LYS A 113 15.38 9.56 -15.47
CA LYS A 113 15.63 8.83 -16.72
C LYS A 113 16.15 7.40 -16.50
N SER A 114 16.74 7.12 -15.35
CA SER A 114 17.24 5.78 -14.99
C SER A 114 16.18 4.92 -14.31
N SER A 115 15.01 5.45 -14.03
CA SER A 115 13.91 4.73 -13.38
C SER A 115 12.91 4.22 -14.41
N THR A 116 12.31 3.08 -14.11
CA THR A 116 11.43 2.34 -15.02
C THR A 116 9.96 2.69 -14.78
N HIS A 117 9.17 2.77 -15.84
CA HIS A 117 7.71 2.89 -15.73
C HIS A 117 7.13 1.65 -15.04
N LYS A 118 6.12 1.87 -14.21
CA LYS A 118 5.40 0.77 -13.55
C LYS A 118 3.93 0.81 -13.95
N TYR A 119 3.44 -0.34 -14.36
CA TYR A 119 2.04 -0.58 -14.70
C TYR A 119 1.45 -1.54 -13.67
N GLY A 120 0.21 -1.34 -13.32
CA GLY A 120 -0.51 -2.23 -12.43
C GLY A 120 -1.96 -2.39 -12.86
N ALA A 121 -2.50 -3.57 -12.68
CA ALA A 121 -3.92 -3.86 -12.81
C ALA A 121 -4.34 -4.84 -11.72
N GLY A 122 -5.59 -4.75 -11.27
CA GLY A 122 -6.08 -5.65 -10.24
C GLY A 122 -7.60 -5.75 -10.27
N ILE A 123 -8.08 -6.84 -9.69
CA ILE A 123 -9.50 -7.12 -9.51
C ILE A 123 -9.74 -7.59 -8.08
N GLY A 124 -10.85 -7.16 -7.50
CA GLY A 124 -11.29 -7.57 -6.18
C GLY A 124 -12.75 -7.96 -6.18
N TYR A 125 -13.06 -9.00 -5.41
CA TYR A 125 -14.40 -9.55 -5.29
C TYR A 125 -14.78 -9.79 -3.82
N GLU A 126 -15.89 -9.19 -3.40
CA GLU A 126 -16.53 -9.43 -2.10
C GLU A 126 -17.41 -10.67 -2.21
N ILE A 127 -16.90 -11.82 -1.83
CA ILE A 127 -17.65 -13.09 -1.85
C ILE A 127 -18.84 -13.00 -0.89
N SER A 128 -18.59 -12.45 0.31
CA SER A 128 -19.59 -12.17 1.33
C SER A 128 -19.20 -10.92 2.12
N GLU A 129 -20.02 -10.49 3.08
CA GLU A 129 -19.67 -9.38 3.98
C GLU A 129 -18.37 -9.62 4.76
N ASN A 130 -18.05 -10.89 4.97
CA ASN A 130 -16.90 -11.31 5.77
C ASN A 130 -15.68 -11.73 4.93
N VAL A 131 -15.85 -11.99 3.62
CA VAL A 131 -14.78 -12.56 2.77
C VAL A 131 -14.58 -11.72 1.53
N PHE A 132 -13.37 -11.23 1.35
CA PHE A 132 -12.90 -10.55 0.15
C PHE A 132 -11.70 -11.29 -0.43
N VAL A 133 -11.67 -11.45 -1.75
CA VAL A 133 -10.52 -11.96 -2.50
C VAL A 133 -10.08 -10.93 -3.52
N GLY A 134 -8.79 -10.89 -3.80
CA GLY A 134 -8.24 -9.98 -4.78
C GLY A 134 -7.00 -10.56 -5.46
N ALA A 135 -6.81 -10.14 -6.69
CA ALA A 135 -5.59 -10.42 -7.46
C ALA A 135 -5.13 -9.13 -8.14
N ALA A 136 -3.84 -8.90 -8.14
CA ALA A 136 -3.23 -7.78 -8.82
C ALA A 136 -1.94 -8.22 -9.52
N ILE A 137 -1.72 -7.69 -10.70
CA ILE A 137 -0.47 -7.84 -11.45
C ILE A 137 0.20 -6.47 -11.55
N SER A 138 1.50 -6.42 -11.37
CA SER A 138 2.32 -5.25 -11.62
C SER A 138 3.52 -5.62 -12.47
N LYS A 139 3.90 -4.73 -13.37
CA LYS A 139 5.03 -4.90 -14.28
C LYS A 139 5.86 -3.62 -14.29
N LEU A 140 7.18 -3.77 -14.20
CA LEU A 140 8.15 -2.75 -14.58
C LEU A 140 8.59 -3.01 -16.03
N ASP A 141 8.89 -1.96 -16.80
CA ASP A 141 9.26 -2.11 -18.23
C ASP A 141 10.44 -3.05 -18.46
N SER A 142 11.39 -3.11 -17.53
CA SER A 142 12.63 -3.89 -17.64
C SER A 142 12.59 -5.22 -16.90
N ASP A 143 11.54 -5.47 -16.09
CA ASP A 143 11.53 -6.59 -15.14
C ASP A 143 10.38 -7.57 -15.35
N ARG A 144 10.45 -8.68 -14.59
CA ARG A 144 9.41 -9.68 -14.53
C ARG A 144 8.13 -9.09 -13.94
N SER A 145 7.00 -9.59 -14.38
CA SER A 145 5.72 -9.27 -13.76
C SER A 145 5.60 -9.91 -12.38
N SER A 146 5.11 -9.14 -11.43
CA SER A 146 4.76 -9.62 -10.09
C SER A 146 3.25 -9.73 -9.95
N THR A 147 2.76 -10.87 -9.46
CA THR A 147 1.34 -11.08 -9.17
C THR A 147 1.17 -11.23 -7.67
N ASN A 148 0.20 -10.52 -7.12
CA ASN A 148 -0.22 -10.64 -5.72
C ASN A 148 -1.64 -11.19 -5.69
N ILE A 149 -1.86 -12.29 -4.96
CA ILE A 149 -3.17 -12.87 -4.72
C ILE A 149 -3.40 -12.84 -3.22
N GLY A 150 -4.55 -12.34 -2.79
CA GLY A 150 -4.84 -12.19 -1.37
C GLY A 150 -6.30 -12.46 -1.02
N LEU A 151 -6.48 -12.84 0.23
CA LEU A 151 -7.76 -13.08 0.88
C LEU A 151 -7.82 -12.28 2.17
N ILE A 152 -8.97 -11.65 2.41
CA ILE A 152 -9.28 -10.99 3.68
C ILE A 152 -10.51 -11.69 4.25
N TYR A 153 -10.39 -12.16 5.49
CA TYR A 153 -11.47 -12.76 6.27
C TYR A 153 -11.75 -11.91 7.50
N ARG A 154 -13.01 -11.55 7.70
CA ARG A 154 -13.49 -10.74 8.83
C ARG A 154 -14.44 -11.57 9.69
N PRO A 155 -13.93 -12.41 10.62
CA PRO A 155 -14.78 -13.27 11.46
C PRO A 155 -15.74 -12.45 12.33
N ALA A 156 -15.35 -11.25 12.70
CA ALA A 156 -16.17 -10.28 13.42
C ALA A 156 -15.87 -8.85 12.96
N LYS A 157 -16.76 -7.89 13.26
CA LYS A 157 -16.57 -6.47 12.89
C LYS A 157 -15.28 -5.86 13.43
N GLN A 158 -14.72 -6.45 14.49
CA GLN A 158 -13.51 -5.97 15.19
C GLN A 158 -12.25 -6.70 14.71
N PHE A 159 -12.37 -7.85 14.06
CA PHE A 159 -11.23 -8.67 13.65
C PHE A 159 -11.12 -8.78 12.13
N ASN A 160 -9.90 -8.70 11.63
CA ASN A 160 -9.58 -9.05 10.27
C ASN A 160 -8.35 -9.95 10.22
N LEU A 161 -8.38 -10.91 9.34
CA LEU A 161 -7.25 -11.78 9.00
C LEU A 161 -6.98 -11.59 7.52
N LYS A 162 -5.72 -11.43 7.13
CA LYS A 162 -5.32 -11.31 5.74
C LYS A 162 -4.25 -12.33 5.46
N THR A 163 -4.33 -12.96 4.30
CA THR A 163 -3.27 -13.86 3.81
C THR A 163 -3.16 -13.71 2.31
N GLY A 164 -2.00 -14.03 1.78
CA GLY A 164 -1.79 -14.01 0.34
C GLY A 164 -0.37 -14.42 -0.04
N LEU A 165 -0.11 -14.31 -1.34
CA LEU A 165 1.15 -14.69 -1.95
C LEU A 165 1.58 -13.66 -2.99
N ILE A 166 2.85 -13.25 -2.92
CA ILE A 166 3.53 -12.46 -3.95
C ILE A 166 4.36 -13.44 -4.77
N THR A 167 4.01 -13.62 -6.06
CA THR A 167 4.59 -14.68 -6.90
C THR A 167 6.05 -14.45 -7.25
N GLU A 168 6.46 -13.21 -7.49
CA GLU A 168 7.82 -12.86 -7.88
C GLU A 168 8.84 -13.27 -6.81
N SER A 169 8.57 -12.90 -5.58
CA SER A 169 9.43 -13.22 -4.44
C SER A 169 9.08 -14.54 -3.77
N ARG A 170 8.01 -15.23 -4.20
CA ARG A 170 7.44 -16.42 -3.56
C ARG A 170 7.22 -16.23 -2.05
N GLN A 171 6.80 -15.03 -1.68
CA GLN A 171 6.62 -14.64 -0.28
C GLN A 171 5.14 -14.73 0.10
N PRO A 172 4.74 -15.72 0.88
CA PRO A 172 3.47 -15.69 1.58
C PRO A 172 3.49 -14.59 2.64
N TYR A 173 2.36 -13.95 2.82
CA TYR A 173 2.15 -12.98 3.89
C TYR A 173 0.90 -13.33 4.69
N PHE A 174 0.93 -12.95 5.95
CA PHE A 174 -0.17 -13.10 6.88
C PHE A 174 -0.28 -11.85 7.75
N SER A 175 -1.51 -11.43 8.04
CA SER A 175 -1.73 -10.41 9.07
C SER A 175 -3.01 -10.68 9.86
N ALA A 176 -3.00 -10.19 11.10
CA ALA A 176 -4.14 -10.19 12.00
C ALA A 176 -4.34 -8.79 12.56
N GLY A 177 -5.55 -8.26 12.44
CA GLY A 177 -5.89 -6.91 12.88
C GLY A 177 -7.06 -6.89 13.85
N TRP A 178 -6.98 -5.96 14.77
CA TRP A 178 -8.02 -5.69 15.76
C TRP A 178 -8.41 -4.22 15.74
N LYS A 179 -9.72 -3.95 15.60
CA LYS A 179 -10.29 -2.61 15.64
C LYS A 179 -10.87 -2.31 17.04
N LEU A 180 -10.34 -1.27 17.67
CA LEU A 180 -10.73 -0.74 18.98
C LEU A 180 -11.32 0.65 18.79
N LYS A 181 -12.65 0.76 18.62
CA LYS A 181 -13.33 2.04 18.32
C LYS A 181 -12.69 2.76 17.12
N ASP A 182 -11.98 3.84 17.39
CA ASP A 182 -11.34 4.69 16.39
C ASP A 182 -9.90 4.26 16.06
N LEU A 183 -9.35 3.34 16.82
CA LEU A 183 -8.01 2.76 16.60
C LEU A 183 -8.12 1.35 16.02
N ALA A 184 -7.23 1.02 15.10
CA ALA A 184 -7.00 -0.35 14.68
C ALA A 184 -5.51 -0.67 14.77
N VAL A 185 -5.19 -1.85 15.26
CA VAL A 185 -3.84 -2.40 15.33
C VAL A 185 -3.80 -3.67 14.49
N GLU A 186 -2.81 -3.79 13.65
CA GLU A 186 -2.61 -4.97 12.80
C GLU A 186 -1.15 -5.43 12.92
N ILE A 187 -0.95 -6.69 13.18
CA ILE A 187 0.36 -7.34 13.15
C ILE A 187 0.44 -8.10 11.83
N ALA A 188 1.51 -7.91 11.09
CA ALA A 188 1.75 -8.53 9.81
C ALA A 188 3.10 -9.22 9.78
N THR A 189 3.24 -10.21 8.93
CA THR A 189 4.53 -10.83 8.64
C THR A 189 4.56 -11.30 7.19
N ASN A 190 5.72 -11.11 6.55
CA ASN A 190 6.07 -11.72 5.28
C ASN A 190 7.09 -12.84 5.58
N TYR A 191 7.01 -13.93 4.86
CA TYR A 191 7.94 -15.03 5.01
C TYR A 191 8.75 -15.22 3.72
N HIS A 192 10.06 -15.14 3.83
CA HIS A 192 10.96 -15.45 2.73
C HIS A 192 11.65 -16.80 3.00
N THR A 193 11.62 -17.71 2.03
CA THR A 193 12.08 -19.10 2.20
C THR A 193 13.51 -19.25 2.66
N GLN A 194 14.39 -18.30 2.33
CA GLN A 194 15.81 -18.31 2.70
C GLN A 194 16.18 -17.33 3.81
N LEU A 195 15.47 -16.19 3.90
CA LEU A 195 15.83 -15.09 4.81
C LEU A 195 14.93 -15.02 6.05
N GLY A 196 13.87 -15.82 6.10
CA GLY A 196 12.99 -15.91 7.26
C GLY A 196 11.86 -14.86 7.28
N MET A 197 11.42 -14.53 8.48
CA MET A 197 10.24 -13.68 8.72
C MET A 197 10.58 -12.20 8.76
N SER A 198 9.65 -11.39 8.30
CA SER A 198 9.69 -9.92 8.36
C SER A 198 8.47 -9.43 9.13
N PRO A 199 8.55 -9.33 10.47
CA PRO A 199 7.43 -8.85 11.27
C PRO A 199 7.23 -7.34 11.11
N GLY A 200 5.97 -6.94 11.11
CA GLY A 200 5.56 -5.54 11.05
C GLY A 200 4.32 -5.28 11.90
N ILE A 201 4.15 -4.05 12.28
CA ILE A 201 2.99 -3.55 13.00
C ILE A 201 2.42 -2.34 12.30
N PHE A 202 1.10 -2.30 12.16
CA PHE A 202 0.36 -1.18 11.61
C PHE A 202 -0.64 -0.66 12.64
N ILE A 203 -0.61 0.63 12.92
CA ILE A 203 -1.54 1.31 13.81
C ILE A 203 -2.28 2.36 12.99
N THR A 204 -3.61 2.33 13.02
CA THR A 204 -4.45 3.27 12.28
C THR A 204 -5.43 3.94 13.23
N TYR A 205 -5.55 5.25 13.10
CA TYR A 205 -6.60 6.06 13.71
C TYR A 205 -7.61 6.49 12.65
N GLN A 206 -8.87 6.37 12.97
CA GLN A 206 -9.99 6.75 12.12
C GLN A 206 -10.93 7.68 12.90
N SER A 207 -11.10 8.91 12.43
CA SER A 207 -11.98 9.87 13.12
C SER A 207 -13.41 9.37 13.17
N PRO A 208 -14.08 9.45 14.33
CA PRO A 208 -15.48 9.08 14.43
C PRO A 208 -16.35 9.95 13.53
N LYS A 209 -17.43 9.39 13.06
CA LYS A 209 -18.45 10.13 12.32
C LYS A 209 -19.20 11.06 13.28
N LYS A 210 -19.22 12.34 12.97
CA LYS A 210 -20.22 13.26 13.49
C LYS A 210 -21.52 13.14 12.71
#